data_5614e69b3c5dffa62b7a8a7501fa16b0
#
_entry.id   5614e69b3c5dffa62b7a8a7501fa16b0
#
_cell.length_a   1.000
_cell.length_b   1.000
_cell.length_c   1.000
_cell.angle_alpha   90.00
_cell.angle_beta   90.00
_cell.angle_gamma   90.00
#
_symmetry.space_group_name_H-M   'P 1'
#
loop_
_entity.id
_entity.type
_entity.pdbx_description
1 polymer ?
#
loop_
_entity_poly.entity_id
_entity_poly.type
_entity_poly.pdbx_seq_one_letter_code
_entity_poly.pdbx_strand_id
1 'polypeptide(L)' 'HVMSKESIEDVVRKSLEKYFKDLGEQLPSNVYDMVVLTVEKPIFEAVMARADGNQSQAAEILGINRNTLRKKLQQHGLL' A
#
# COMPACT_ATOMS: atom_id res chain seq x y z
N HIS A 1 20.53 3.49 0.81
CA HIS A 1 19.47 4.38 1.31
C HIS A 1 18.27 3.58 1.77
N VAL A 2 17.83 3.80 2.96
CA VAL A 2 16.69 3.10 3.54
C VAL A 2 15.57 4.11 3.83
N MET A 3 14.37 3.82 3.33
CA MET A 3 13.21 4.65 3.63
C MET A 3 12.76 4.39 5.06
N SER A 4 12.77 5.41 5.89
CA SER A 4 12.36 5.31 7.28
C SER A 4 10.84 5.34 7.40
N LYS A 5 10.33 4.89 8.54
CA LYS A 5 8.91 5.00 8.88
C LYS A 5 8.46 6.46 8.80
N GLU A 6 9.29 7.39 9.28
CA GLU A 6 8.98 8.80 9.27
C GLU A 6 8.84 9.34 7.84
N SER A 7 9.68 8.89 6.91
CA SER A 7 9.57 9.29 5.50
C SER A 7 8.26 8.83 4.88
N ILE A 8 7.81 7.63 5.20
CA ILE A 8 6.52 7.11 4.71
C ILE A 8 5.37 7.94 5.26
N GLU A 9 5.41 8.23 6.56
CA GLU A 9 4.38 9.06 7.19
C GLU A 9 4.31 10.44 6.54
N ASP A 10 5.46 11.06 6.28
CA ASP A 10 5.52 12.37 5.66
C ASP A 10 4.92 12.37 4.26
N VAL A 11 5.24 11.35 3.46
CA VAL A 11 4.69 11.24 2.11
C VAL A 11 3.18 11.11 2.15
N VAL A 12 2.65 10.27 3.02
CA VAL A 12 1.21 10.08 3.15
C VAL A 12 0.55 11.38 3.61
N ARG A 13 1.12 12.03 4.63
CA ARG A 13 0.57 13.28 5.15
C ARG A 13 0.51 14.36 4.09
N LYS A 14 1.60 14.57 3.38
CA LYS A 14 1.68 15.57 2.33
C LYS A 14 0.75 15.28 1.17
N SER A 15 0.64 14.01 0.80
CA SER A 15 -0.25 13.59 -0.27
C SER A 15 -1.71 13.87 0.09
N LEU A 16 -2.09 13.61 1.35
CA LEU A 16 -3.45 13.89 1.81
C LEU A 16 -3.73 15.38 1.91
N GLU A 17 -2.77 16.17 2.37
CA GLU A 17 -2.93 17.62 2.40
C GLU A 17 -3.19 18.17 1.00
N LYS A 18 -2.44 17.70 0.02
CA LYS A 18 -2.63 18.10 -1.37
C LYS A 18 -4.00 17.67 -1.88
N TYR A 19 -4.39 16.43 -1.58
CA TYR A 19 -5.68 15.90 -1.99
C TYR A 19 -6.83 16.76 -1.46
N PHE A 20 -6.80 17.10 -0.17
CA PHE A 20 -7.85 17.93 0.43
C PHE A 20 -7.86 19.34 -0.14
N LYS A 21 -6.69 19.90 -0.42
CA LYS A 21 -6.58 21.22 -1.03
C LYS A 21 -7.18 21.21 -2.43
N ASP A 22 -6.84 20.20 -3.23
CA ASP A 22 -7.34 20.09 -4.61
C ASP A 22 -8.85 19.80 -4.64
N LEU A 23 -9.37 19.13 -3.62
CA LEU A 23 -10.78 18.82 -3.49
C LEU A 23 -11.62 20.09 -3.25
N GLY A 24 -11.03 21.09 -2.60
CA GLY A 24 -11.70 22.36 -2.33
C GLY A 24 -12.85 22.21 -1.35
N GLU A 25 -14.04 22.64 -1.75
CA GLU A 25 -15.24 22.60 -0.90
C GLU A 25 -15.96 21.26 -0.98
N GLN A 26 -15.55 20.36 -1.87
CA GLN A 26 -16.18 19.06 -1.96
C GLN A 26 -15.89 18.25 -0.71
N LEU A 27 -16.91 17.49 -0.24
CA LEU A 27 -16.72 16.64 0.94
C LEU A 27 -15.91 15.40 0.58
N PRO A 28 -14.82 15.13 1.29
CA PRO A 28 -14.08 13.90 1.06
C PRO A 28 -14.91 12.69 1.50
N SER A 29 -14.70 11.56 0.82
CA SER A 29 -15.35 10.30 1.18
C SER A 29 -14.42 9.14 0.83
N ASN A 30 -14.60 8.04 1.56
CA ASN A 30 -13.82 6.81 1.33
C ASN A 30 -12.31 7.04 1.35
N VAL A 31 -11.86 8.00 2.17
CA VAL A 31 -10.43 8.36 2.23
C VAL A 31 -9.59 7.19 2.74
N TYR A 32 -10.10 6.46 3.73
CA TYR A 32 -9.36 5.33 4.27
C TYR A 32 -9.05 4.30 3.18
N ASP A 33 -10.08 3.85 2.45
CA ASP A 33 -9.90 2.85 1.41
C ASP A 33 -9.01 3.38 0.28
N MET A 34 -9.19 4.63 -0.10
CA MET A 34 -8.36 5.25 -1.13
C MET A 34 -6.88 5.20 -0.77
N VAL A 35 -6.54 5.59 0.46
CA VAL A 35 -5.15 5.59 0.91
C VAL A 35 -4.61 4.18 1.05
N VAL A 36 -5.35 3.30 1.73
CA VAL A 36 -4.90 1.94 2.01
C VAL A 36 -4.67 1.18 0.72
N LEU A 37 -5.61 1.23 -0.22
CA LEU A 37 -5.47 0.50 -1.48
C LEU A 37 -4.34 1.06 -2.34
N THR A 38 -4.16 2.38 -2.31
CA THR A 38 -3.08 3.01 -3.07
C THR A 38 -1.71 2.63 -2.52
N VAL A 39 -1.58 2.53 -1.19
CA VAL A 39 -0.32 2.17 -0.54
C VAL A 39 -0.07 0.66 -0.61
N GLU A 40 -1.11 -0.16 -0.55
CA GLU A 40 -0.96 -1.62 -0.59
C GLU A 40 -0.30 -2.11 -1.87
N LYS A 41 -0.71 -1.59 -3.00
CA LYS A 41 -0.21 -2.10 -4.28
C LYS A 41 1.32 -2.03 -4.38
N PRO A 42 1.97 -0.87 -4.16
CA PRO A 42 3.43 -0.83 -4.19
C PRO A 42 4.08 -1.69 -3.11
N ILE A 43 3.44 -1.87 -1.95
CA ILE A 43 3.96 -2.77 -0.93
C ILE A 43 4.05 -4.18 -1.48
N PHE A 44 2.96 -4.69 -2.05
CA PHE A 44 2.93 -6.05 -2.57
C PHE A 44 3.84 -6.23 -3.77
N GLU A 45 3.91 -5.25 -4.66
CA GLU A 45 4.83 -5.30 -5.79
C GLU A 45 6.29 -5.42 -5.32
N ALA A 46 6.68 -4.58 -4.37
CA ALA A 46 8.05 -4.57 -3.86
C ALA A 46 8.39 -5.88 -3.14
N VAL A 47 7.47 -6.38 -2.31
CA VAL A 47 7.72 -7.59 -1.54
C VAL A 47 7.73 -8.82 -2.45
N MET A 48 6.84 -8.89 -3.44
CA MET A 48 6.85 -10.00 -4.39
C MET A 48 8.12 -10.02 -5.22
N ALA A 49 8.62 -8.85 -5.61
CA ALA A 49 9.91 -8.76 -6.30
C ALA A 49 11.04 -9.24 -5.40
N ARG A 50 11.04 -8.84 -4.14
CA ARG A 50 12.04 -9.27 -3.17
C ARG A 50 12.01 -10.78 -2.94
N ALA A 51 10.81 -11.36 -2.94
CA ALA A 51 10.60 -12.79 -2.73
C ALA A 51 10.74 -13.61 -4.01
N ASP A 52 11.04 -12.96 -5.12
CA ASP A 52 11.22 -13.60 -6.43
C ASP A 52 9.99 -14.43 -6.81
N GLY A 53 8.81 -13.88 -6.55
CA GLY A 53 7.53 -14.51 -6.88
C GLY A 53 7.06 -15.58 -5.90
N ASN A 54 7.82 -15.85 -4.85
CA ASN A 54 7.47 -16.87 -3.87
C ASN A 54 6.49 -16.31 -2.85
N GLN A 55 5.22 -16.72 -2.95
CA GLN A 55 4.15 -16.21 -2.10
C GLN A 55 4.35 -16.55 -0.62
N SER A 56 4.86 -17.75 -0.32
CA SER A 56 5.10 -18.13 1.07
C SER A 56 6.15 -17.24 1.71
N GLN A 57 7.24 -16.99 1.00
CA GLN A 57 8.30 -16.10 1.48
C GLN A 57 7.79 -14.66 1.61
N ALA A 58 7.02 -14.20 0.64
CA ALA A 58 6.44 -12.87 0.67
C ALA A 58 5.52 -12.68 1.87
N ALA A 59 4.70 -13.68 2.18
CA ALA A 59 3.82 -13.63 3.34
C ALA A 59 4.62 -13.53 4.63
N GLU A 60 5.74 -14.25 4.74
CA GLU A 60 6.63 -14.14 5.89
C GLU A 60 7.24 -12.75 6.01
N ILE A 61 7.72 -12.18 4.91
CA ILE A 61 8.28 -10.83 4.90
C ILE A 61 7.24 -9.82 5.37
N LEU A 62 6.01 -9.97 4.90
CA LEU A 62 4.91 -9.05 5.25
C LEU A 62 4.34 -9.30 6.65
N GLY A 63 4.54 -10.48 7.20
CA GLY A 63 3.95 -10.84 8.48
C GLY A 63 2.46 -11.10 8.40
N ILE A 64 1.97 -11.59 7.27
CA ILE A 64 0.55 -11.90 7.07
C ILE A 64 0.38 -13.35 6.61
N ASN A 65 -0.84 -13.84 6.70
CA ASN A 65 -1.18 -15.18 6.27
C ASN A 65 -1.07 -15.29 4.74
N ARG A 66 -0.60 -16.43 4.25
CA ARG A 66 -0.44 -16.65 2.81
C ARG A 66 -1.77 -16.52 2.04
N ASN A 67 -2.86 -17.01 2.62
CA ASN A 67 -4.17 -16.89 1.97
C ASN A 67 -4.61 -15.44 1.90
N THR A 68 -4.33 -14.64 2.94
CA THR A 68 -4.60 -13.22 2.94
C THR A 68 -3.78 -12.52 1.85
N LEU A 69 -2.51 -12.86 1.74
CA LEU A 69 -1.65 -12.31 0.70
C LEU A 69 -2.22 -12.61 -0.68
N ARG A 70 -2.60 -13.86 -0.93
CA ARG A 70 -3.14 -14.26 -2.22
C ARG A 70 -4.37 -13.46 -2.61
N LYS A 71 -5.29 -13.27 -1.66
CA LYS A 71 -6.49 -12.45 -1.90
C LYS A 71 -6.13 -11.02 -2.22
N LYS A 72 -5.16 -10.45 -1.52
CA LYS A 72 -4.69 -9.09 -1.76
C LYS A 72 -4.05 -8.96 -3.14
N LEU A 73 -3.24 -9.94 -3.52
CA LEU A 73 -2.62 -9.94 -4.84
C LEU A 73 -3.68 -9.98 -5.95
N GLN A 74 -4.72 -10.78 -5.77
CA GLN A 74 -5.83 -10.83 -6.71
C GLN A 74 -6.57 -9.50 -6.77
N GLN A 75 -6.83 -8.89 -5.62
CA GLN A 75 -7.51 -7.60 -5.53
C GLN A 75 -6.76 -6.51 -6.30
N HIS A 76 -5.44 -6.54 -6.26
CA HIS A 76 -4.61 -5.53 -6.91
C HIS A 76 -4.17 -5.92 -8.32
N GLY A 77 -4.65 -7.05 -8.84
CA GLY A 77 -4.29 -7.49 -10.19
C GLY A 77 -2.84 -7.92 -10.33
N LEU A 78 -2.24 -8.40 -9.25
CA LEU A 78 -0.83 -8.80 -9.22
C LEU A 78 -0.64 -10.31 -9.26
N LEU A 79 -1.71 -11.05 -9.41
CA LEU A 79 -1.65 -12.51 -9.46
C LEU A 79 -2.02 -13.01 -10.84
#